data_83a8419c38ba852fc76dee1ec23acc8b
#
_entry.id   83a8419c38ba852fc76dee1ec23acc8b
#
_cell.length_a   1.000
_cell.length_b   1.000
_cell.length_c   1.000
_cell.angle_alpha   90.00
_cell.angle_beta   90.00
_cell.angle_gamma   90.00
#
_symmetry.space_group_name_H-M   'P 1'
#
loop_
_entity.id
_entity.type
_entity.pdbx_description
1 polymer ?
#
loop_
_entity_poly.entity_id
_entity_poly.type
_entity_poly.pdbx_seq_one_letter_code
_entity_poly.pdbx_strand_id
1 'polypeptide(L)'
;MGFDLYGIKPKIKKGSYKPPVLDWNKSTEAEKKKYFELSNQYEADNVGVYFRNNVWGWRPLADLVCKLCDHLTDKQKSFLQSNDGYEYSEATALKIADTLEAFVKSPQAKRTEQEHKKAMKKADAHNKKVNNKLDALRMDAIAITNNKDIAPRDYPKDLKDKWDRIYAEHDHTASYPFALKNVKEFIKFLRECGGFTVC
;
A
#
# COMPACT_ATOMS: atom_id res chain seq x y z
N MET A 1 7.61 1.96 -3.89
CA MET A 1 7.23 0.53 -3.95
C MET A 1 5.73 0.44 -3.72
N GLY A 2 5.01 -0.29 -4.53
CA GLY A 2 3.56 -0.46 -4.48
C GLY A 2 3.19 -1.92 -4.68
N PHE A 3 1.92 -2.22 -4.51
CA PHE A 3 1.29 -3.48 -4.84
C PHE A 3 0.37 -3.27 -6.04
N ASP A 4 0.62 -4.01 -7.08
CA ASP A 4 -0.12 -3.97 -8.33
C ASP A 4 -0.91 -5.29 -8.46
N LEU A 5 -2.22 -5.19 -8.55
CA LEU A 5 -3.10 -6.35 -8.68
C LEU A 5 -3.76 -6.34 -10.06
N TYR A 6 -3.64 -7.46 -10.74
CA TYR A 6 -4.19 -7.62 -12.09
C TYR A 6 -5.30 -8.66 -12.08
N GLY A 7 -6.46 -8.32 -12.66
CA GLY A 7 -7.53 -9.29 -12.86
C GLY A 7 -7.16 -10.34 -13.89
N ILE A 8 -7.47 -11.62 -13.61
CA ILE A 8 -7.14 -12.75 -14.49
C ILE A 8 -8.17 -12.84 -15.64
N LYS A 9 -9.47 -12.70 -15.31
CA LYS A 9 -10.58 -12.71 -16.26
C LYS A 9 -11.53 -11.55 -15.94
N PRO A 10 -11.07 -10.31 -16.05
CA PRO A 10 -11.87 -9.17 -15.65
C PRO A 10 -13.10 -9.00 -16.54
N LYS A 11 -14.21 -8.58 -15.96
CA LYS A 11 -15.38 -8.18 -16.71
C LYS A 11 -15.11 -6.87 -17.42
N ILE A 12 -15.23 -6.89 -18.73
CA ILE A 12 -14.98 -5.74 -19.60
C ILE A 12 -16.31 -5.13 -20.04
N LYS A 13 -16.44 -3.83 -19.86
CA LYS A 13 -17.59 -3.05 -20.29
C LYS A 13 -17.68 -3.06 -21.83
N LYS A 14 -18.86 -3.32 -22.36
CA LYS A 14 -19.09 -3.33 -23.81
C LYS A 14 -18.70 -1.97 -24.42
N GLY A 15 -17.86 -2.00 -25.43
CA GLY A 15 -17.37 -0.80 -26.12
C GLY A 15 -16.15 -0.14 -25.47
N SER A 16 -15.61 -0.67 -24.36
CA SER A 16 -14.33 -0.22 -23.82
C SER A 16 -13.20 -0.47 -24.80
N TYR A 17 -12.36 0.53 -25.00
CA TYR A 17 -11.17 0.46 -25.87
C TYR A 17 -9.93 0.19 -25.03
N LYS A 18 -9.32 -0.98 -25.22
CA LYS A 18 -8.01 -1.29 -24.66
C LYS A 18 -6.91 -0.70 -25.56
N PRO A 19 -6.06 0.20 -25.07
CA PRO A 19 -4.99 0.75 -25.90
C PRO A 19 -4.02 -0.35 -26.31
N PRO A 20 -3.47 -0.29 -27.54
CA PRO A 20 -2.46 -1.23 -28.00
C PRO A 20 -1.18 -1.08 -27.19
N VAL A 21 -0.41 -2.17 -27.09
CA VAL A 21 0.89 -2.13 -26.42
C VAL A 21 1.83 -1.16 -27.14
N LEU A 22 2.46 -0.27 -26.37
CA LEU A 22 3.35 0.74 -26.89
C LEU A 22 4.80 0.23 -26.91
N ASP A 23 5.51 0.49 -28.02
CA ASP A 23 6.98 0.31 -28.06
C ASP A 23 7.66 1.52 -27.40
N TRP A 24 8.01 1.35 -26.12
CA TRP A 24 8.60 2.42 -25.29
C TRP A 24 9.91 3.01 -25.84
N ASN A 25 10.67 2.21 -26.59
CA ASN A 25 11.96 2.64 -27.13
C ASN A 25 11.82 3.48 -28.40
N LYS A 26 10.70 3.32 -29.13
CA LYS A 26 10.46 4.00 -30.41
C LYS A 26 9.40 5.09 -30.31
N SER A 27 8.60 5.10 -29.24
CA SER A 27 7.49 6.03 -29.10
C SER A 27 7.94 7.40 -28.60
N THR A 28 7.32 8.43 -29.17
CA THR A 28 7.48 9.83 -28.76
C THR A 28 6.81 10.05 -27.39
N GLU A 29 7.21 11.13 -26.71
CA GLU A 29 6.59 11.53 -25.44
C GLU A 29 5.09 11.83 -25.56
N ALA A 30 4.65 12.37 -26.72
CA ALA A 30 3.25 12.60 -27.00
C ALA A 30 2.43 11.28 -27.10
N GLU A 31 2.99 10.26 -27.78
CA GLU A 31 2.38 8.94 -27.86
C GLU A 31 2.33 8.23 -26.52
N LYS A 32 3.40 8.33 -25.71
CA LYS A 32 3.42 7.81 -24.34
C LYS A 32 2.35 8.46 -23.47
N LYS A 33 2.22 9.80 -23.54
CA LYS A 33 1.19 10.53 -22.81
C LYS A 33 -0.21 10.08 -23.21
N LYS A 34 -0.49 9.98 -24.50
CA LYS A 34 -1.78 9.51 -25.04
C LYS A 34 -2.08 8.07 -24.60
N TYR A 35 -1.06 7.21 -24.61
CA TYR A 35 -1.20 5.83 -24.12
C TYR A 35 -1.62 5.80 -22.65
N PHE A 36 -0.97 6.58 -21.79
CA PHE A 36 -1.34 6.65 -20.38
C PHE A 36 -2.77 7.17 -20.17
N GLU A 37 -3.18 8.20 -20.93
CA GLU A 37 -4.54 8.74 -20.85
C GLU A 37 -5.57 7.65 -21.21
N LEU A 38 -5.35 6.93 -22.31
CA LEU A 38 -6.24 5.83 -22.76
C LEU A 38 -6.22 4.63 -21.81
N SER A 39 -5.05 4.27 -21.27
CA SER A 39 -4.91 3.18 -20.30
C SER A 39 -5.63 3.50 -19.00
N ASN A 40 -5.44 4.70 -18.47
CA ASN A 40 -6.12 5.16 -17.27
C ASN A 40 -7.65 5.18 -17.45
N GLN A 41 -8.13 5.61 -18.62
CA GLN A 41 -9.55 5.60 -18.94
C GLN A 41 -10.09 4.15 -19.02
N TYR A 42 -9.36 3.25 -19.69
CA TYR A 42 -9.72 1.84 -19.79
C TYR A 42 -9.81 1.17 -18.41
N GLU A 43 -8.85 1.44 -17.52
CA GLU A 43 -8.83 0.91 -16.15
C GLU A 43 -9.97 1.50 -15.30
N ALA A 44 -10.27 2.78 -15.47
CA ALA A 44 -11.38 3.44 -14.76
C ALA A 44 -12.75 2.89 -15.20
N ASP A 45 -12.90 2.59 -16.50
CA ASP A 45 -14.13 2.00 -17.03
C ASP A 45 -14.28 0.52 -16.66
N ASN A 46 -13.17 -0.18 -16.37
CA ASN A 46 -13.13 -1.63 -16.13
C ASN A 46 -12.40 -1.92 -14.82
N VAL A 47 -13.05 -1.64 -13.70
CA VAL A 47 -12.47 -1.69 -12.35
C VAL A 47 -11.86 -3.04 -11.95
N GLY A 48 -12.23 -4.14 -12.64
CA GLY A 48 -11.67 -5.47 -12.42
C GLY A 48 -10.34 -5.73 -13.13
N VAL A 49 -9.88 -4.82 -14.01
CA VAL A 49 -8.64 -5.01 -14.77
C VAL A 49 -7.42 -4.80 -13.89
N TYR A 50 -7.44 -3.73 -13.11
CA TYR A 50 -6.28 -3.30 -12.33
C TYR A 50 -6.69 -2.63 -11.03
N PHE A 51 -5.98 -2.94 -9.95
CA PHE A 51 -6.10 -2.28 -8.66
C PHE A 51 -4.72 -2.00 -8.11
N ARG A 52 -4.42 -0.73 -7.88
CA ARG A 52 -3.14 -0.30 -7.35
C ARG A 52 -3.26 0.27 -5.97
N ASN A 53 -2.31 -0.13 -5.12
CA ASN A 53 -2.12 0.50 -3.82
C ASN A 53 -0.62 0.71 -3.55
N ASN A 54 -0.28 1.83 -2.92
CA ASN A 54 1.07 1.93 -2.37
C ASN A 54 1.20 1.01 -1.15
N VAL A 55 2.41 0.71 -0.74
CA VAL A 55 2.69 -0.18 0.40
C VAL A 55 1.99 0.28 1.68
N TRP A 56 1.85 1.58 1.87
CA TRP A 56 1.24 2.17 3.07
C TRP A 56 -0.27 1.93 3.16
N GLY A 57 -0.97 2.01 2.05
CA GLY A 57 -2.40 1.71 1.96
C GLY A 57 -2.70 0.23 1.82
N TRP A 58 -1.79 -0.54 1.18
CA TRP A 58 -1.98 -1.97 0.98
C TRP A 58 -1.88 -2.77 2.27
N ARG A 59 -0.82 -2.57 3.06
CA ARG A 59 -0.61 -3.39 4.28
C ARG A 59 -1.80 -3.40 5.24
N PRO A 60 -2.41 -2.26 5.63
CA PRO A 60 -3.60 -2.30 6.48
C PRO A 60 -4.80 -3.01 5.85
N LEU A 61 -4.93 -2.95 4.52
CA LEU A 61 -5.97 -3.67 3.78
C LEU A 61 -5.70 -5.18 3.76
N ALA A 62 -4.48 -5.59 3.45
CA ALA A 62 -4.07 -6.99 3.45
C ALA A 62 -4.18 -7.61 4.87
N ASP A 63 -3.79 -6.87 5.91
CA ASP A 63 -3.94 -7.30 7.30
C ASP A 63 -5.41 -7.50 7.67
N LEU A 64 -6.30 -6.59 7.21
CA LEU A 64 -7.74 -6.74 7.40
C LEU A 64 -8.25 -8.02 6.71
N VAL A 65 -7.85 -8.27 5.46
CA VAL A 65 -8.22 -9.49 4.71
C VAL A 65 -7.72 -10.72 5.46
N CYS A 66 -6.45 -10.76 5.87
CA CYS A 66 -5.86 -11.87 6.61
C CYS A 66 -6.58 -12.15 7.94
N LYS A 67 -7.04 -11.10 8.61
CA LYS A 67 -7.76 -11.19 9.88
C LYS A 67 -9.20 -11.70 9.74
N LEU A 68 -9.90 -11.28 8.68
CA LEU A 68 -11.34 -11.57 8.53
C LEU A 68 -11.63 -12.81 7.67
N CYS A 69 -10.69 -13.18 6.77
CA CYS A 69 -10.91 -14.26 5.81
C CYS A 69 -10.30 -15.58 6.31
N ASP A 70 -10.99 -16.26 7.23
CA ASP A 70 -10.54 -17.55 7.78
C ASP A 70 -10.47 -18.68 6.74
N HIS A 71 -11.15 -18.50 5.60
CA HIS A 71 -11.12 -19.45 4.50
C HIS A 71 -9.81 -19.40 3.68
N LEU A 72 -8.96 -18.41 3.90
CA LEU A 72 -7.65 -18.32 3.26
C LEU A 72 -6.63 -19.18 4.01
N THR A 73 -5.84 -19.95 3.28
CA THR A 73 -4.70 -20.69 3.83
C THR A 73 -3.60 -19.74 4.27
N ASP A 74 -2.70 -20.17 5.16
CA ASP A 74 -1.54 -19.39 5.60
C ASP A 74 -0.65 -18.99 4.41
N LYS A 75 -0.51 -19.88 3.42
CA LYS A 75 0.20 -19.58 2.17
C LYS A 75 -0.45 -18.41 1.42
N GLN A 76 -1.78 -18.42 1.25
CA GLN A 76 -2.50 -17.33 0.60
C GLN A 76 -2.36 -16.02 1.39
N LYS A 77 -2.48 -16.05 2.71
CA LYS A 77 -2.29 -14.89 3.58
C LYS A 77 -0.86 -14.31 3.45
N SER A 78 0.16 -15.17 3.39
CA SER A 78 1.55 -14.75 3.19
C SER A 78 1.76 -14.04 1.86
N PHE A 79 1.17 -14.54 0.77
CA PHE A 79 1.29 -13.92 -0.55
C PHE A 79 0.52 -12.60 -0.72
N LEU A 80 -0.47 -12.30 0.13
CA LEU A 80 -1.05 -10.95 0.19
C LEU A 80 -0.06 -9.91 0.74
N GLN A 81 0.98 -10.35 1.44
CA GLN A 81 2.00 -9.47 2.02
C GLN A 81 3.25 -9.35 1.15
N SER A 82 3.31 -10.07 0.03
CA SER A 82 4.46 -10.09 -0.89
C SER A 82 4.03 -9.82 -2.34
N ASN A 83 4.97 -9.35 -3.17
CA ASN A 83 4.77 -9.08 -4.61
C ASN A 83 5.31 -10.23 -5.46
N ASP A 84 5.05 -11.48 -5.08
CA ASP A 84 5.69 -12.66 -5.71
C ASP A 84 4.82 -13.33 -6.80
N GLY A 85 3.80 -12.65 -7.29
CA GLY A 85 3.01 -13.13 -8.44
C GLY A 85 2.02 -14.24 -8.11
N TYR A 86 1.51 -14.35 -6.88
CA TYR A 86 0.56 -15.41 -6.52
C TYR A 86 -0.84 -15.14 -7.11
N GLU A 87 -1.45 -16.20 -7.68
CA GLU A 87 -2.76 -16.14 -8.30
C GLU A 87 -3.87 -16.60 -7.34
N TYR A 88 -4.92 -15.78 -7.21
CA TYR A 88 -6.14 -16.08 -6.49
C TYR A 88 -7.27 -16.38 -7.47
N SER A 89 -7.97 -17.51 -7.29
CA SER A 89 -9.11 -17.88 -8.12
C SER A 89 -10.28 -16.89 -7.98
N GLU A 90 -11.16 -16.85 -8.98
CA GLU A 90 -12.41 -16.08 -8.93
C GLU A 90 -13.24 -16.42 -7.69
N ALA A 91 -13.39 -17.71 -7.38
CA ALA A 91 -14.12 -18.15 -6.18
C ALA A 91 -13.50 -17.60 -4.88
N THR A 92 -12.17 -17.54 -4.80
CA THR A 92 -11.47 -16.95 -3.66
C THR A 92 -11.68 -15.43 -3.61
N ALA A 93 -11.56 -14.73 -4.74
CA ALA A 93 -11.79 -13.29 -4.84
C ALA A 93 -13.20 -12.90 -4.38
N LEU A 94 -14.22 -13.64 -4.84
CA LEU A 94 -15.61 -13.41 -4.45
C LEU A 94 -15.85 -13.65 -2.94
N LYS A 95 -15.27 -14.71 -2.36
CA LYS A 95 -15.38 -14.95 -0.90
C LYS A 95 -14.72 -13.85 -0.08
N ILE A 96 -13.55 -13.33 -0.52
CA ILE A 96 -12.92 -12.17 0.12
C ILE A 96 -13.87 -10.96 0.02
N ALA A 97 -14.45 -10.70 -1.15
CA ALA A 97 -15.38 -9.60 -1.35
C ALA A 97 -16.61 -9.72 -0.43
N ASP A 98 -17.22 -10.90 -0.31
CA ASP A 98 -18.37 -11.14 0.59
C ASP A 98 -18.01 -10.82 2.05
N THR A 99 -16.87 -11.30 2.51
CA THR A 99 -16.38 -11.07 3.88
C THR A 99 -16.15 -9.58 4.14
N LEU A 100 -15.49 -8.88 3.21
CA LEU A 100 -15.23 -7.44 3.33
C LEU A 100 -16.51 -6.60 3.24
N GLU A 101 -17.49 -6.99 2.41
CA GLU A 101 -18.80 -6.32 2.36
C GLU A 101 -19.56 -6.46 3.66
N ALA A 102 -19.59 -7.66 4.25
CA ALA A 102 -20.20 -7.89 5.56
C ALA A 102 -19.54 -7.02 6.63
N PHE A 103 -18.22 -6.93 6.64
CA PHE A 103 -17.48 -6.05 7.53
C PHE A 103 -17.85 -4.58 7.32
N VAL A 104 -17.82 -4.07 6.08
CA VAL A 104 -18.14 -2.66 5.77
C VAL A 104 -19.56 -2.26 6.19
N LYS A 105 -20.52 -3.20 6.12
CA LYS A 105 -21.92 -3.00 6.57
C LYS A 105 -22.06 -3.04 8.10
N SER A 106 -21.08 -3.59 8.81
CA SER A 106 -21.15 -3.73 10.27
C SER A 106 -20.79 -2.43 11.01
N PRO A 107 -21.27 -2.23 12.24
CA PRO A 107 -20.83 -1.11 13.10
C PRO A 107 -19.32 -1.14 13.38
N GLN A 108 -18.70 -2.33 13.32
CA GLN A 108 -17.28 -2.53 13.57
C GLN A 108 -16.39 -1.78 12.58
N ALA A 109 -16.82 -1.62 11.31
CA ALA A 109 -16.04 -0.94 10.29
C ALA A 109 -15.69 0.51 10.67
N LYS A 110 -16.71 1.30 11.06
CA LYS A 110 -16.49 2.69 11.50
C LYS A 110 -15.65 2.76 12.77
N ARG A 111 -15.86 1.83 13.71
CA ARG A 111 -15.07 1.75 14.94
C ARG A 111 -13.60 1.49 14.63
N THR A 112 -13.31 0.49 13.80
CA THR A 112 -11.95 0.15 13.37
C THR A 112 -11.25 1.35 12.71
N GLU A 113 -11.93 2.07 11.80
CA GLU A 113 -11.34 3.25 11.17
C GLU A 113 -11.05 4.36 12.19
N GLN A 114 -11.94 4.59 13.15
CA GLN A 114 -11.75 5.59 14.20
C GLN A 114 -10.62 5.23 15.17
N GLU A 115 -10.56 3.96 15.59
CA GLU A 115 -9.49 3.43 16.47
C GLU A 115 -8.13 3.55 15.77
N HIS A 116 -8.07 3.20 14.47
CA HIS A 116 -6.85 3.35 13.70
C HIS A 116 -6.41 4.82 13.58
N LYS A 117 -7.34 5.73 13.28
CA LYS A 117 -7.05 7.18 13.25
C LYS A 117 -6.52 7.71 14.60
N LYS A 118 -7.06 7.21 15.71
CA LYS A 118 -6.55 7.56 17.05
C LYS A 118 -5.15 7.01 17.29
N ALA A 119 -4.89 5.75 16.91
CA ALA A 119 -3.57 5.12 17.02
C ALA A 119 -2.53 5.88 16.20
N MET A 120 -2.84 6.24 14.95
CA MET A 120 -1.96 7.05 14.09
C MET A 120 -1.61 8.38 14.73
N LYS A 121 -2.60 9.14 15.24
CA LYS A 121 -2.33 10.42 15.91
C LYS A 121 -1.41 10.26 17.12
N LYS A 122 -1.56 9.16 17.89
CA LYS A 122 -0.69 8.86 19.02
C LYS A 122 0.74 8.54 18.57
N ALA A 123 0.87 7.73 17.50
CA ALA A 123 2.14 7.39 16.89
C ALA A 123 2.84 8.64 16.31
N ASP A 124 2.12 9.53 15.61
CA ASP A 124 2.66 10.80 15.11
C ASP A 124 3.20 11.69 16.24
N ALA A 125 2.44 11.81 17.33
CA ALA A 125 2.87 12.60 18.48
C ALA A 125 4.12 11.99 19.18
N HIS A 126 4.22 10.66 19.20
CA HIS A 126 5.41 9.95 19.69
C HIS A 126 6.59 10.18 18.75
N ASN A 127 6.41 9.96 17.42
CA ASN A 127 7.46 10.13 16.44
C ASN A 127 8.00 11.57 16.38
N LYS A 128 7.16 12.57 16.61
CA LYS A 128 7.64 13.96 16.74
C LYS A 128 8.66 14.12 17.90
N LYS A 129 8.44 13.44 19.03
CA LYS A 129 9.41 13.46 20.15
C LYS A 129 10.70 12.72 19.79
N VAL A 130 10.58 11.58 19.09
CA VAL A 130 11.73 10.81 18.60
C VAL A 130 12.54 11.67 17.62
N ASN A 131 11.89 12.30 16.63
CA ASN A 131 12.56 13.17 15.67
C ASN A 131 13.29 14.35 16.33
N ASN A 132 12.70 14.99 17.34
CA ASN A 132 13.38 16.06 18.08
C ASN A 132 14.69 15.57 18.75
N LYS A 133 14.71 14.32 19.29
CA LYS A 133 15.95 13.73 19.82
C LYS A 133 16.99 13.46 18.72
N LEU A 134 16.53 12.97 17.56
CA LEU A 134 17.40 12.71 16.41
C LEU A 134 17.96 14.00 15.83
N ASP A 135 17.17 15.08 15.77
CA ASP A 135 17.63 16.40 15.33
C ASP A 135 18.72 16.96 16.26
N ALA A 136 18.58 16.79 17.57
CA ALA A 136 19.60 17.18 18.52
C ALA A 136 20.92 16.41 18.28
N LEU A 137 20.86 15.08 18.10
CA LEU A 137 22.03 14.28 17.77
C LEU A 137 22.68 14.67 16.42
N ARG A 138 21.88 15.07 15.45
CA ARG A 138 22.39 15.60 14.18
C ARG A 138 23.18 16.88 14.38
N MET A 139 22.68 17.78 15.23
CA MET A 139 23.40 19.02 15.55
C MET A 139 24.74 18.75 16.25
N ASP A 140 24.75 17.77 17.17
CA ASP A 140 25.99 17.34 17.84
C ASP A 140 26.98 16.75 16.82
N ALA A 141 26.52 15.91 15.89
CA ALA A 141 27.36 15.33 14.86
C ALA A 141 27.97 16.41 13.94
N ILE A 142 27.16 17.42 13.53
CA ILE A 142 27.62 18.54 12.74
C ILE A 142 28.70 19.34 13.50
N ALA A 143 28.50 19.61 14.80
CA ALA A 143 29.44 20.35 15.63
C ALA A 143 30.79 19.62 15.75
N ILE A 144 30.78 18.29 15.92
CA ILE A 144 32.00 17.48 16.05
C ILE A 144 32.76 17.35 14.74
N THR A 145 32.02 17.14 13.63
CA THR A 145 32.63 16.84 12.32
C THR A 145 32.84 18.06 11.44
N ASN A 146 32.28 19.22 11.80
CA ASN A 146 32.19 20.42 10.99
C ASN A 146 31.63 20.17 9.56
N ASN A 147 30.76 19.16 9.41
CA ASN A 147 30.13 18.77 8.15
C ASN A 147 28.61 18.86 8.27
N LYS A 148 27.99 19.86 7.60
CA LYS A 148 26.54 20.10 7.62
C LYS A 148 25.73 19.01 6.90
N ASP A 149 26.35 18.29 5.95
CA ASP A 149 25.71 17.27 5.13
C ASP A 149 26.04 15.84 5.59
N ILE A 150 26.58 15.69 6.80
CA ILE A 150 26.93 14.39 7.35
C ILE A 150 25.68 13.49 7.47
N ALA A 151 25.76 12.28 6.89
CA ALA A 151 24.69 11.30 6.99
C ALA A 151 24.81 10.47 8.29
N PRO A 152 23.70 9.98 8.87
CA PRO A 152 23.73 9.19 10.10
C PRO A 152 24.65 7.96 10.07
N ARG A 153 24.86 7.37 8.89
CA ARG A 153 25.81 6.24 8.69
C ARG A 153 27.26 6.63 8.93
N ASP A 154 27.58 7.93 8.77
CA ASP A 154 28.94 8.46 8.84
C ASP A 154 29.22 9.17 10.18
N TYR A 155 28.27 9.13 11.14
CA TYR A 155 28.42 9.71 12.46
C TYR A 155 29.57 9.02 13.24
N PRO A 156 30.27 9.76 14.17
CA PRO A 156 31.14 9.13 15.15
C PRO A 156 30.43 7.98 15.85
N LYS A 157 31.14 6.89 16.12
CA LYS A 157 30.57 5.63 16.60
C LYS A 157 29.56 5.80 17.74
N ASP A 158 29.93 6.56 18.78
CA ASP A 158 29.04 6.75 19.92
C ASP A 158 27.77 7.50 19.62
N LEU A 159 27.80 8.44 18.67
CA LEU A 159 26.60 9.14 18.19
C LEU A 159 25.77 8.24 17.27
N LYS A 160 26.42 7.45 16.44
CA LYS A 160 25.72 6.47 15.59
C LYS A 160 24.97 5.45 16.44
N ASP A 161 25.59 4.89 17.46
CA ASP A 161 24.95 3.92 18.36
C ASP A 161 23.76 4.53 19.14
N LYS A 162 23.84 5.82 19.47
CA LYS A 162 22.71 6.58 20.05
C LYS A 162 21.62 6.82 19.03
N TRP A 163 21.99 7.22 17.80
CA TRP A 163 21.05 7.44 16.69
C TRP A 163 20.26 6.18 16.41
N ASP A 164 20.93 5.04 16.21
CA ASP A 164 20.28 3.78 15.86
C ASP A 164 19.29 3.34 16.96
N ARG A 165 19.63 3.52 18.24
CA ARG A 165 18.71 3.23 19.36
C ARG A 165 17.49 4.14 19.36
N ILE A 166 17.66 5.44 19.18
CA ILE A 166 16.54 6.39 19.17
C ILE A 166 15.71 6.21 17.91
N TYR A 167 16.34 5.94 16.74
CA TYR A 167 15.64 5.68 15.51
C TYR A 167 14.72 4.44 15.60
N ALA A 168 15.17 3.41 16.32
CA ALA A 168 14.37 2.21 16.58
C ALA A 168 13.13 2.47 17.48
N GLU A 169 13.05 3.63 18.17
CA GLU A 169 11.85 4.02 18.94
C GLU A 169 10.67 4.45 18.04
N HIS A 170 10.85 4.63 16.72
CA HIS A 170 9.76 5.07 15.85
C HIS A 170 8.60 4.07 15.85
N ASP A 171 7.39 4.61 16.01
CA ASP A 171 6.14 3.86 15.85
C ASP A 171 5.67 3.95 14.38
N HIS A 172 5.84 2.86 13.64
CA HIS A 172 5.49 2.77 12.23
C HIS A 172 3.98 2.79 11.96
N THR A 173 3.13 2.68 12.98
CA THR A 173 1.66 2.81 12.85
C THR A 173 1.27 4.11 12.16
N ALA A 174 2.05 5.20 12.38
CA ALA A 174 1.83 6.49 11.73
C ALA A 174 1.91 6.44 10.19
N SER A 175 2.66 5.48 9.63
CA SER A 175 2.88 5.36 8.19
C SER A 175 1.83 4.54 7.46
N TYR A 176 0.96 3.82 8.16
CA TYR A 176 0.03 2.84 7.58
C TYR A 176 -1.45 3.24 7.75
N PRO A 177 -1.98 4.19 6.96
CA PRO A 177 -3.34 4.67 7.11
C PRO A 177 -4.37 3.60 6.69
N PHE A 178 -5.31 3.29 7.60
CA PHE A 178 -6.47 2.48 7.28
C PHE A 178 -7.64 3.38 6.85
N ALA A 179 -8.24 3.09 5.69
CA ALA A 179 -9.38 3.82 5.16
C ALA A 179 -10.45 2.87 4.62
N LEU A 180 -11.69 3.03 5.07
CA LEU A 180 -12.83 2.27 4.54
C LEU A 180 -13.08 2.52 3.05
N LYS A 181 -12.67 3.68 2.53
CA LYS A 181 -12.72 3.96 1.08
C LYS A 181 -11.89 2.94 0.32
N ASN A 182 -10.65 2.68 0.75
CA ASN A 182 -9.75 1.70 0.13
C ASN A 182 -10.34 0.28 0.16
N VAL A 183 -10.95 -0.12 1.28
CA VAL A 183 -11.65 -1.42 1.38
C VAL A 183 -12.78 -1.52 0.36
N LYS A 184 -13.60 -0.47 0.21
CA LYS A 184 -14.72 -0.44 -0.76
C LYS A 184 -14.24 -0.49 -2.21
N GLU A 185 -13.15 0.17 -2.54
CA GLU A 185 -12.55 0.14 -3.87
C GLU A 185 -12.00 -1.26 -4.18
N PHE A 186 -11.34 -1.89 -3.22
CA PHE A 186 -10.87 -3.27 -3.35
C PHE A 186 -12.02 -4.27 -3.53
N ILE A 187 -13.13 -4.13 -2.80
CA ILE A 187 -14.33 -4.95 -3.00
C ILE A 187 -14.83 -4.86 -4.46
N LYS A 188 -14.91 -3.65 -5.02
CA LYS A 188 -15.33 -3.45 -6.42
C LYS A 188 -14.41 -4.20 -7.39
N PHE A 189 -13.11 -4.07 -7.20
CA PHE A 189 -12.12 -4.81 -8.00
C PHE A 189 -12.35 -6.33 -7.89
N LEU A 190 -12.46 -6.88 -6.68
CA LEU A 190 -12.66 -8.31 -6.44
C LEU A 190 -13.93 -8.88 -7.10
N ARG A 191 -15.00 -8.07 -7.20
CA ARG A 191 -16.26 -8.47 -7.85
C ARG A 191 -16.15 -8.59 -9.37
N GLU A 192 -15.20 -7.87 -9.97
CA GLU A 192 -15.09 -7.73 -11.42
C GLU A 192 -13.81 -8.36 -11.99
N CYS A 193 -12.85 -8.78 -11.16
CA CYS A 193 -11.51 -9.21 -11.60
C CYS A 193 -11.46 -10.64 -12.18
N GLY A 194 -12.45 -11.50 -11.89
CA GLY A 194 -12.45 -12.91 -12.34
C GLY A 194 -11.27 -13.74 -11.84
N GLY A 195 -10.83 -13.45 -10.60
CA GLY A 195 -9.56 -13.88 -10.04
C GLY A 195 -8.47 -12.80 -10.20
N PHE A 196 -7.41 -12.83 -9.41
CA PHE A 196 -6.38 -11.81 -9.47
C PHE A 196 -4.98 -12.33 -9.11
N THR A 197 -3.97 -11.62 -9.61
CA THR A 197 -2.56 -11.83 -9.26
C THR A 197 -2.06 -10.62 -8.48
N VAL A 198 -1.23 -10.84 -7.45
CA VAL A 198 -0.55 -9.79 -6.67
C VAL A 198 0.90 -9.69 -7.16
N CYS A 199 1.33 -8.51 -7.65
CA CYS A 199 2.67 -8.24 -8.21
C CYS A 199 3.31 -7.01 -7.56
#